data_541edaffeb4a23986d6ed020a406b6cd
#
_entry.id   541edaffeb4a23986d6ed020a406b6cd
#
_cell.length_a   1.000
_cell.length_b   1.000
_cell.length_c   1.000
_cell.angle_alpha   90.00
_cell.angle_beta   90.00
_cell.angle_gamma   90.00
#
_symmetry.space_group_name_H-M   'P 1'
#
loop_
_entity.id
_entity.type
_entity.pdbx_description
1 polymer ?
#
loop_
_entity_poly.entity_id
_entity_poly.type
_entity_poly.pdbx_seq_one_letter_code
_entity_poly.pdbx_strand_id
1 'polypeptide(L)'
;MVTAGVNYGLDLAADIAELKRERNAVILAHNYQVREIQEVADFVGDSLGLSYQAAKTDAEVILFCGVHFMAETAKIINPSKRVVLPDLDAGCSLSESCPPPALAAFLKKNADKNYYVIAYINCSAGVKALSDVICTSGNAEKIVKAAPPDRNILFVPDQNLGAWVMERTGRNMELWRGTCYVHVEFTARSIRKIREQHPGAPLVAHPECIAAVRMLADEVCSTEKMVTFCKESPARDIIIVTEAGMLHRLRREIPGKNFIPGPTEHCACAECRFMKMNTLEKAFNALRDLEPEIILPEPLRARAELPIRRMLELSR
;
A
#
# COMPACT_ATOMS: atom_id res chain seq x y z
N MET A 1 -29.61 0.69 -42.38
CA MET A 1 -28.84 1.90 -42.07
C MET A 1 -28.19 1.65 -40.71
N VAL A 2 -26.88 1.39 -40.74
CA VAL A 2 -26.06 1.21 -39.54
C VAL A 2 -25.62 2.60 -39.12
N THR A 3 -26.15 3.09 -38.00
CA THR A 3 -25.69 4.34 -37.41
C THR A 3 -24.27 4.12 -36.90
N ALA A 4 -23.31 4.70 -37.57
CA ALA A 4 -21.94 4.81 -37.09
C ALA A 4 -21.97 5.57 -35.75
N GLY A 5 -21.66 4.89 -34.66
CA GLY A 5 -21.43 5.52 -33.38
C GLY A 5 -20.26 6.48 -33.50
N VAL A 6 -20.51 7.73 -33.35
CA VAL A 6 -19.48 8.77 -33.22
C VAL A 6 -18.75 8.49 -31.92
N ASN A 7 -17.57 7.92 -32.05
CA ASN A 7 -16.65 7.71 -30.93
C ASN A 7 -16.06 9.10 -30.60
N TYR A 8 -16.69 9.84 -29.71
CA TYR A 8 -16.07 10.99 -29.07
C TYR A 8 -14.94 10.41 -28.21
N GLY A 9 -13.74 10.32 -28.79
CA GLY A 9 -12.53 9.98 -28.07
C GLY A 9 -12.26 11.06 -27.04
N LEU A 10 -12.89 10.95 -25.88
CA LEU A 10 -12.52 11.74 -24.70
C LEU A 10 -11.07 11.39 -24.40
N ASP A 11 -10.16 12.35 -24.52
CA ASP A 11 -8.82 12.24 -23.97
C ASP A 11 -8.93 12.44 -22.45
N LEU A 12 -9.36 11.37 -21.76
CA LEU A 12 -9.57 11.41 -20.31
C LEU A 12 -8.35 11.90 -19.54
N ALA A 13 -7.15 11.70 -20.08
CA ALA A 13 -5.93 12.19 -19.43
C ALA A 13 -5.85 13.73 -19.51
N ALA A 14 -6.19 14.31 -20.67
CA ALA A 14 -6.25 15.76 -20.83
C ALA A 14 -7.37 16.37 -19.97
N ASP A 15 -8.55 15.75 -19.97
CA ASP A 15 -9.70 16.20 -19.16
C ASP A 15 -9.41 16.14 -17.65
N ILE A 16 -8.75 15.07 -17.19
CA ILE A 16 -8.28 14.94 -15.80
C ILE A 16 -7.28 16.06 -15.47
N ALA A 17 -6.34 16.36 -16.38
CA ALA A 17 -5.36 17.43 -16.16
C ALA A 17 -6.02 18.83 -16.09
N GLU A 18 -7.09 19.07 -16.81
CA GLU A 18 -7.89 20.29 -16.73
C GLU A 18 -8.65 20.38 -15.40
N LEU A 19 -9.45 19.35 -15.07
CA LEU A 19 -10.19 19.28 -13.80
C LEU A 19 -9.28 19.41 -12.59
N LYS A 20 -8.09 18.80 -12.63
CA LYS A 20 -7.09 18.92 -11.56
C LYS A 20 -6.71 20.39 -11.29
N ARG A 21 -6.55 21.20 -12.36
CA ARG A 21 -6.25 22.63 -12.21
C ARG A 21 -7.46 23.41 -11.69
N GLU A 22 -8.64 23.15 -12.25
CA GLU A 22 -9.89 23.82 -11.86
C GLU A 22 -10.27 23.56 -10.40
N ARG A 23 -10.02 22.34 -9.92
CA ARG A 23 -10.36 21.90 -8.55
C ARG A 23 -9.24 22.14 -7.53
N ASN A 24 -8.11 22.73 -7.93
CA ASN A 24 -6.92 22.81 -7.09
C ASN A 24 -6.61 21.44 -6.45
N ALA A 25 -6.52 20.40 -7.30
CA ALA A 25 -6.41 19.02 -6.86
C ALA A 25 -5.03 18.43 -7.09
N VAL A 26 -4.65 17.48 -6.22
CA VAL A 26 -3.50 16.60 -6.38
C VAL A 26 -3.96 15.15 -6.53
N ILE A 27 -3.32 14.42 -7.43
CA ILE A 27 -3.58 12.99 -7.66
C ILE A 27 -2.45 12.19 -7.03
N LEU A 28 -2.78 11.40 -6.01
CA LEU A 28 -1.86 10.49 -5.33
C LEU A 28 -2.18 9.05 -5.73
N ALA A 29 -1.24 8.33 -6.33
CA ALA A 29 -1.44 6.96 -6.80
C ALA A 29 -0.49 5.97 -6.14
N HIS A 30 -1.01 4.82 -5.74
CA HIS A 30 -0.17 3.74 -5.23
C HIS A 30 0.59 3.03 -6.36
N ASN A 31 1.77 2.48 -6.06
CA ASN A 31 2.61 1.70 -6.98
C ASN A 31 1.90 0.54 -7.69
N TYR A 32 0.81 0.04 -7.11
CA TYR A 32 0.03 -1.09 -7.63
C TYR A 32 -1.14 -0.67 -8.52
N GLN A 33 -1.26 0.60 -8.83
CA GLN A 33 -2.28 1.08 -9.76
C GLN A 33 -2.00 0.64 -11.21
N VAL A 34 -3.05 0.66 -12.02
CA VAL A 34 -2.92 0.46 -13.46
C VAL A 34 -2.07 1.58 -14.08
N ARG A 35 -1.47 1.29 -15.23
CA ARG A 35 -0.57 2.19 -15.95
C ARG A 35 -1.19 3.58 -16.15
N GLU A 36 -2.41 3.62 -16.64
CA GLU A 36 -3.13 4.85 -17.01
C GLU A 36 -3.31 5.78 -15.80
N ILE A 37 -3.55 5.22 -14.62
CA ILE A 37 -3.64 5.98 -13.35
C ILE A 37 -2.27 6.48 -12.92
N GLN A 38 -1.22 5.65 -13.04
CA GLN A 38 0.14 6.08 -12.69
C GLN A 38 0.65 7.20 -13.61
N GLU A 39 0.18 7.27 -14.87
CA GLU A 39 0.60 8.28 -15.84
C GLU A 39 -0.05 9.65 -15.60
N VAL A 40 -1.26 9.71 -15.03
CA VAL A 40 -1.94 10.97 -14.70
C VAL A 40 -1.66 11.46 -13.27
N ALA A 41 -1.05 10.63 -12.43
CA ALA A 41 -0.77 10.96 -11.05
C ALA A 41 0.37 11.99 -10.89
N ASP A 42 0.23 12.90 -9.93
CA ASP A 42 1.30 13.82 -9.53
C ASP A 42 2.40 13.09 -8.75
N PHE A 43 2.00 12.13 -7.94
CA PHE A 43 2.90 11.30 -7.14
C PHE A 43 2.49 9.84 -7.22
N VAL A 44 3.47 8.98 -7.52
CA VAL A 44 3.32 7.52 -7.45
C VAL A 44 4.28 7.02 -6.37
N GLY A 45 3.76 6.26 -5.40
CA GLY A 45 4.57 5.82 -4.28
C GLY A 45 3.96 4.69 -3.47
N ASP A 46 4.65 4.35 -2.37
CA ASP A 46 4.12 3.47 -1.34
C ASP A 46 3.26 4.24 -0.32
N SER A 47 2.66 3.50 0.63
CA SER A 47 1.79 4.09 1.65
C SER A 47 2.48 5.15 2.51
N LEU A 48 3.79 4.99 2.80
CA LEU A 48 4.54 5.96 3.59
C LEU A 48 4.80 7.24 2.80
N GLY A 49 5.32 7.10 1.57
CA GLY A 49 5.59 8.21 0.68
C GLY A 49 4.33 9.04 0.39
N LEU A 50 3.21 8.35 0.08
CA LEU A 50 1.94 9.01 -0.17
C LEU A 50 1.36 9.70 1.07
N SER A 51 1.56 9.14 2.27
CA SER A 51 1.17 9.82 3.52
C SER A 51 1.95 11.11 3.73
N TYR A 52 3.26 11.13 3.42
CA TYR A 52 4.06 12.36 3.46
C TYR A 52 3.60 13.39 2.42
N GLN A 53 3.29 12.95 1.19
CA GLN A 53 2.78 13.85 0.14
C GLN A 53 1.42 14.42 0.53
N ALA A 54 0.51 13.59 1.03
CA ALA A 54 -0.78 14.06 1.53
C ALA A 54 -0.63 15.12 2.64
N ALA A 55 0.33 14.92 3.57
CA ALA A 55 0.57 15.85 4.67
C ALA A 55 1.18 17.19 4.22
N LYS A 56 1.85 17.25 3.06
CA LYS A 56 2.60 18.43 2.60
C LYS A 56 1.86 19.23 1.51
N THR A 57 0.87 18.63 0.85
CA THR A 57 0.21 19.29 -0.28
C THR A 57 -0.61 20.51 0.15
N ASP A 58 -0.56 21.58 -0.64
CA ASP A 58 -1.41 22.77 -0.48
C ASP A 58 -2.73 22.64 -1.27
N ALA A 59 -2.91 21.59 -2.07
CA ALA A 59 -4.14 21.35 -2.82
C ALA A 59 -5.35 21.24 -1.90
N GLU A 60 -6.51 21.72 -2.36
CA GLU A 60 -7.79 21.65 -1.62
C GLU A 60 -8.43 20.26 -1.73
N VAL A 61 -8.19 19.60 -2.87
CA VAL A 61 -8.73 18.28 -3.18
C VAL A 61 -7.60 17.28 -3.33
N ILE A 62 -7.75 16.12 -2.72
CA ILE A 62 -6.86 14.96 -2.90
C ILE A 62 -7.67 13.87 -3.59
N LEU A 63 -7.37 13.59 -4.86
CA LEU A 63 -7.83 12.37 -5.52
C LEU A 63 -6.86 11.24 -5.16
N PHE A 64 -7.31 10.30 -4.34
CA PHE A 64 -6.47 9.19 -3.89
C PHE A 64 -6.74 7.94 -4.72
N CYS A 65 -5.88 7.63 -5.69
CA CYS A 65 -5.94 6.41 -6.48
C CYS A 65 -5.19 5.28 -5.76
N GLY A 66 -5.94 4.57 -4.94
CA GLY A 66 -5.45 3.49 -4.08
C GLY A 66 -6.61 2.67 -3.54
N VAL A 67 -6.51 2.24 -2.29
CA VAL A 67 -7.58 1.52 -1.60
C VAL A 67 -8.11 2.33 -0.41
N HIS A 68 -9.29 1.97 0.08
CA HIS A 68 -10.09 2.75 1.03
C HIS A 68 -9.28 3.22 2.26
N PHE A 69 -8.52 2.33 2.92
CA PHE A 69 -7.75 2.69 4.12
C PHE A 69 -6.65 3.74 3.86
N MET A 70 -6.17 3.84 2.61
CA MET A 70 -5.16 4.85 2.21
C MET A 70 -5.81 6.23 2.09
N ALA A 71 -6.98 6.28 1.46
CA ALA A 71 -7.77 7.51 1.37
C ALA A 71 -8.26 7.96 2.76
N GLU A 72 -8.66 7.02 3.66
CA GLU A 72 -8.88 7.33 5.08
C GLU A 72 -7.65 7.95 5.74
N THR A 73 -6.46 7.39 5.50
CA THR A 73 -5.21 7.94 6.05
C THR A 73 -4.97 9.37 5.58
N ALA A 74 -5.18 9.65 4.28
CA ALA A 74 -5.08 11.00 3.73
C ALA A 74 -6.10 11.96 4.38
N LYS A 75 -7.36 11.52 4.58
CA LYS A 75 -8.41 12.31 5.25
C LYS A 75 -8.11 12.54 6.74
N ILE A 76 -7.57 11.55 7.44
CA ILE A 76 -7.18 11.68 8.86
C ILE A 76 -6.16 12.80 9.03
N ILE A 77 -5.16 12.87 8.17
CA ILE A 77 -4.07 13.85 8.24
C ILE A 77 -4.53 15.23 7.73
N ASN A 78 -5.51 15.27 6.83
CA ASN A 78 -6.01 16.49 6.17
C ASN A 78 -7.52 16.67 6.39
N PRO A 79 -7.97 16.96 7.63
CA PRO A 79 -9.40 17.02 7.94
C PRO A 79 -10.15 18.10 7.16
N SER A 80 -9.50 19.22 6.81
CA SER A 80 -10.09 20.33 6.08
C SER A 80 -10.15 20.12 4.57
N LYS A 81 -9.35 19.18 4.04
CA LYS A 81 -9.30 18.91 2.60
C LYS A 81 -10.37 17.92 2.19
N ARG A 82 -10.85 18.04 0.96
CA ARG A 82 -11.70 17.02 0.35
C ARG A 82 -10.81 15.88 -0.16
N VAL A 83 -11.06 14.66 0.32
CA VAL A 83 -10.37 13.46 -0.14
C VAL A 83 -11.38 12.59 -0.85
N VAL A 84 -11.19 12.36 -2.14
CA VAL A 84 -12.04 11.53 -2.98
C VAL A 84 -11.31 10.27 -3.41
N LEU A 85 -12.05 9.16 -3.53
CA LEU A 85 -11.55 7.86 -3.94
C LEU A 85 -12.34 7.42 -5.19
N PRO A 86 -11.68 6.98 -6.28
CA PRO A 86 -12.41 6.61 -7.51
C PRO A 86 -13.47 5.53 -7.32
N ASP A 87 -13.27 4.62 -6.37
CA ASP A 87 -14.19 3.52 -6.07
C ASP A 87 -14.16 3.17 -4.57
N LEU A 88 -15.30 3.29 -3.88
CA LEU A 88 -15.40 2.95 -2.44
C LEU A 88 -15.24 1.46 -2.15
N ASP A 89 -15.52 0.58 -3.12
CA ASP A 89 -15.35 -0.86 -3.00
C ASP A 89 -13.89 -1.31 -3.18
N ALA A 90 -12.98 -0.36 -3.47
CA ALA A 90 -11.54 -0.59 -3.48
C ALA A 90 -11.02 -0.88 -2.06
N GLY A 91 -11.34 -2.07 -1.54
CA GLY A 91 -11.02 -2.58 -0.22
C GLY A 91 -9.61 -3.14 -0.08
N CYS A 92 -9.38 -3.89 1.00
CA CYS A 92 -8.10 -4.58 1.26
C CYS A 92 -8.32 -5.78 2.16
N SER A 93 -7.85 -6.97 1.74
CA SER A 93 -7.99 -8.20 2.53
C SER A 93 -7.34 -8.13 3.91
N LEU A 94 -6.24 -7.38 4.04
CA LEU A 94 -5.61 -7.13 5.34
C LEU A 94 -6.49 -6.26 6.24
N SER A 95 -7.03 -5.17 5.71
CA SER A 95 -7.95 -4.31 6.46
C SER A 95 -9.19 -5.06 6.92
N GLU A 96 -9.74 -5.93 6.07
CA GLU A 96 -10.91 -6.77 6.38
C GLU A 96 -10.59 -7.87 7.40
N SER A 97 -9.35 -8.38 7.44
CA SER A 97 -8.93 -9.44 8.36
C SER A 97 -8.88 -9.03 9.82
N CYS A 98 -8.83 -7.71 10.10
CA CYS A 98 -8.76 -7.16 11.45
C CYS A 98 -9.85 -6.09 11.65
N PRO A 99 -11.12 -6.48 11.81
CA PRO A 99 -12.20 -5.53 12.07
C PRO A 99 -12.02 -4.84 13.44
N PRO A 100 -12.30 -3.53 13.56
CA PRO A 100 -12.13 -2.80 14.82
C PRO A 100 -12.84 -3.43 16.03
N PRO A 101 -14.07 -3.96 15.93
CA PRO A 101 -14.71 -4.65 17.06
C PRO A 101 -13.95 -5.90 17.51
N ALA A 102 -13.38 -6.66 16.57
CA ALA A 102 -12.62 -7.87 16.90
C ALA A 102 -11.30 -7.51 17.62
N LEU A 103 -10.59 -6.48 17.16
CA LEU A 103 -9.38 -5.98 17.83
C LEU A 103 -9.72 -5.45 19.23
N ALA A 104 -10.78 -4.65 19.37
CA ALA A 104 -11.21 -4.12 20.66
C ALA A 104 -11.57 -5.24 21.66
N ALA A 105 -12.28 -6.27 21.21
CA ALA A 105 -12.63 -7.44 22.03
C ALA A 105 -11.35 -8.22 22.44
N PHE A 106 -10.41 -8.41 21.52
CA PHE A 106 -9.13 -9.06 21.79
C PHE A 106 -8.33 -8.30 22.86
N LEU A 107 -8.19 -6.99 22.71
CA LEU A 107 -7.47 -6.14 23.67
C LEU A 107 -8.14 -6.14 25.05
N LYS A 108 -9.48 -6.08 25.09
CA LYS A 108 -10.24 -6.17 26.35
C LYS A 108 -10.02 -7.53 27.04
N LYS A 109 -10.05 -8.63 26.28
CA LYS A 109 -9.86 -9.99 26.83
C LYS A 109 -8.45 -10.20 27.39
N ASN A 110 -7.45 -9.52 26.84
CA ASN A 110 -6.04 -9.66 27.19
C ASN A 110 -5.49 -8.36 27.84
N ALA A 111 -6.30 -7.66 28.63
CA ALA A 111 -5.91 -6.38 29.24
C ALA A 111 -4.72 -6.51 30.19
N ASP A 112 -4.55 -7.67 30.82
CA ASP A 112 -3.42 -8.03 31.68
C ASP A 112 -2.07 -8.06 30.95
N LYS A 113 -2.07 -8.31 29.65
CA LYS A 113 -0.84 -8.37 28.83
C LYS A 113 -0.25 -7.00 28.50
N ASN A 114 -0.95 -5.91 28.75
CA ASN A 114 -0.50 -4.52 28.53
C ASN A 114 0.14 -4.32 27.15
N TYR A 115 -0.59 -4.64 26.07
CA TYR A 115 -0.05 -4.54 24.72
C TYR A 115 0.28 -3.12 24.28
N TYR A 116 1.42 -2.99 23.59
CA TYR A 116 1.72 -1.89 22.69
C TYR A 116 1.31 -2.33 21.29
N VAL A 117 0.26 -1.71 20.77
CA VAL A 117 -0.34 -2.10 19.48
C VAL A 117 0.36 -1.36 18.36
N ILE A 118 1.08 -2.10 17.53
CA ILE A 118 1.70 -1.61 16.30
C ILE A 118 0.81 -2.06 15.13
N ALA A 119 0.18 -1.11 14.45
CA ALA A 119 -0.63 -1.45 13.30
C ALA A 119 0.09 -1.12 12.00
N TYR A 120 0.20 -2.12 11.14
CA TYR A 120 0.52 -1.89 9.75
C TYR A 120 -0.57 -1.04 9.11
N ILE A 121 -0.19 -0.04 8.33
CA ILE A 121 -1.07 1.00 7.78
C ILE A 121 -2.26 0.42 6.98
N ASN A 122 -2.14 -0.84 6.52
CA ASN A 122 -3.18 -1.58 5.79
C ASN A 122 -4.32 -2.01 6.72
N CYS A 123 -4.92 -1.06 7.38
CA CYS A 123 -6.02 -1.23 8.33
C CYS A 123 -6.96 -0.02 8.31
N SER A 124 -8.20 -0.18 8.75
CA SER A 124 -9.20 0.89 8.79
C SER A 124 -8.86 1.99 9.81
N ALA A 125 -9.50 3.15 9.67
CA ALA A 125 -9.43 4.23 10.65
C ALA A 125 -9.78 3.76 12.08
N GLY A 126 -10.74 2.81 12.19
CA GLY A 126 -11.12 2.22 13.48
C GLY A 126 -10.00 1.43 14.16
N VAL A 127 -9.21 0.67 13.39
CA VAL A 127 -8.04 -0.05 13.90
C VAL A 127 -6.92 0.93 14.24
N LYS A 128 -6.69 1.95 13.38
CA LYS A 128 -5.73 3.02 13.67
C LYS A 128 -6.04 3.69 15.02
N ALA A 129 -7.31 3.99 15.30
CA ALA A 129 -7.75 4.60 16.55
C ALA A 129 -7.59 3.72 17.82
N LEU A 130 -7.37 2.42 17.64
CA LEU A 130 -7.09 1.45 18.71
C LEU A 130 -5.59 1.16 18.86
N SER A 131 -4.75 1.76 18.04
CA SER A 131 -3.32 1.47 17.99
C SER A 131 -2.48 2.52 18.70
N ASP A 132 -1.32 2.12 19.21
CA ASP A 132 -0.34 3.04 19.82
C ASP A 132 0.50 3.74 18.73
N VAL A 133 0.81 3.03 17.64
CA VAL A 133 1.59 3.55 16.52
C VAL A 133 1.25 2.81 15.23
N ILE A 134 1.36 3.51 14.10
CA ILE A 134 1.27 2.92 12.77
C ILE A 134 2.67 2.61 12.25
N CYS A 135 2.78 1.61 11.37
CA CYS A 135 3.97 1.37 10.57
C CYS A 135 3.60 1.09 9.11
N THR A 136 4.60 1.13 8.24
CA THR A 136 4.54 0.65 6.86
C THR A 136 5.61 -0.42 6.66
N SER A 137 5.59 -1.15 5.54
CA SER A 137 6.67 -2.11 5.22
C SER A 137 8.04 -1.42 5.13
N GLY A 138 8.08 -0.12 4.85
CA GLY A 138 9.32 0.66 4.75
C GLY A 138 9.96 1.04 6.08
N ASN A 139 9.18 1.15 7.16
CA ASN A 139 9.66 1.63 8.47
C ASN A 139 9.36 0.69 9.64
N ALA A 140 8.72 -0.48 9.41
CA ALA A 140 8.28 -1.38 10.48
C ALA A 140 9.41 -1.81 11.42
N GLU A 141 10.61 -2.09 10.91
CA GLU A 141 11.78 -2.40 11.75
C GLU A 141 12.11 -1.26 12.72
N LYS A 142 12.11 -0.02 12.21
CA LYS A 142 12.41 1.20 13.02
C LYS A 142 11.36 1.40 14.10
N ILE A 143 10.09 1.24 13.74
CA ILE A 143 8.95 1.38 14.66
C ILE A 143 8.97 0.31 15.76
N VAL A 144 9.22 -0.96 15.40
CA VAL A 144 9.29 -2.07 16.38
C VAL A 144 10.48 -1.90 17.33
N LYS A 145 11.65 -1.45 16.82
CA LYS A 145 12.82 -1.15 17.67
C LYS A 145 12.56 0.00 18.65
N ALA A 146 11.72 0.97 18.26
CA ALA A 146 11.35 2.11 19.11
C ALA A 146 10.22 1.80 20.11
N ALA A 147 9.59 0.63 20.03
CA ALA A 147 8.54 0.23 20.97
C ALA A 147 9.08 0.08 22.39
N PRO A 148 8.31 0.46 23.44
CA PRO A 148 8.72 0.33 24.83
C PRO A 148 9.19 -1.09 25.17
N PRO A 149 10.33 -1.24 25.87
CA PRO A 149 10.90 -2.56 26.16
C PRO A 149 10.10 -3.36 27.19
N ASP A 150 9.32 -2.68 28.00
CA ASP A 150 8.53 -3.21 29.13
C ASP A 150 7.09 -3.56 28.74
N ARG A 151 6.69 -3.33 27.48
CA ARG A 151 5.37 -3.68 26.95
C ARG A 151 5.43 -4.85 25.98
N ASN A 152 4.43 -5.72 26.03
CA ASN A 152 4.23 -6.73 25.00
C ASN A 152 3.79 -6.08 23.70
N ILE A 153 4.28 -6.53 22.57
CA ILE A 153 3.89 -5.97 21.28
C ILE A 153 2.81 -6.86 20.65
N LEU A 154 1.70 -6.24 20.25
CA LEU A 154 0.72 -6.83 19.34
C LEU A 154 0.89 -6.19 17.96
N PHE A 155 1.25 -6.99 16.95
CA PHE A 155 1.38 -6.54 15.58
C PHE A 155 0.15 -6.94 14.76
N VAL A 156 -0.52 -5.96 14.16
CA VAL A 156 -1.72 -6.15 13.35
C VAL A 156 -1.58 -5.44 12.00
N PRO A 157 -2.28 -5.83 10.92
CA PRO A 157 -3.01 -7.09 10.74
C PRO A 157 -2.19 -8.19 10.05
N ASP A 158 -1.00 -7.92 9.48
CA ASP A 158 -0.25 -8.85 8.64
C ASP A 158 0.73 -9.70 9.42
N GLN A 159 0.47 -11.02 9.48
CA GLN A 159 1.34 -11.98 10.16
C GLN A 159 2.70 -12.18 9.45
N ASN A 160 2.76 -12.07 8.11
CA ASN A 160 3.99 -12.30 7.35
C ASN A 160 4.97 -11.14 7.51
N LEU A 161 4.48 -9.90 7.38
CA LEU A 161 5.27 -8.71 7.69
C LEU A 161 5.72 -8.72 9.15
N GLY A 162 4.80 -9.03 10.08
CA GLY A 162 5.14 -9.12 11.50
C GLY A 162 6.23 -10.16 11.78
N ALA A 163 6.12 -11.36 11.22
CA ALA A 163 7.14 -12.42 11.36
C ALA A 163 8.49 -11.98 10.79
N TRP A 164 8.50 -11.34 9.61
CA TRP A 164 9.72 -10.80 9.02
C TRP A 164 10.38 -9.74 9.92
N VAL A 165 9.57 -8.85 10.51
CA VAL A 165 10.10 -7.84 11.44
C VAL A 165 10.64 -8.47 12.73
N MET A 166 10.00 -9.53 13.25
CA MET A 166 10.55 -10.30 14.37
C MET A 166 11.92 -10.89 14.05
N GLU A 167 12.08 -11.51 12.87
CA GLU A 167 13.36 -12.05 12.38
C GLU A 167 14.45 -10.95 12.30
N ARG A 168 14.09 -9.76 11.85
CA ARG A 168 15.00 -8.62 11.64
C ARG A 168 15.38 -7.87 12.91
N THR A 169 14.49 -7.85 13.90
CA THR A 169 14.66 -7.04 15.12
C THR A 169 15.01 -7.84 16.37
N GLY A 170 14.77 -9.15 16.36
CA GLY A 170 14.86 -10.00 17.53
C GLY A 170 13.78 -9.74 18.60
N ARG A 171 12.81 -8.86 18.33
CA ARG A 171 11.72 -8.52 19.27
C ARG A 171 10.60 -9.55 19.15
N ASN A 172 10.22 -10.17 20.24
CA ASN A 172 9.05 -11.05 20.27
C ASN A 172 7.77 -10.21 20.17
N MET A 173 6.84 -10.64 19.32
CA MET A 173 5.55 -10.00 19.13
C MET A 173 4.43 -11.05 19.02
N GLU A 174 3.26 -10.73 19.54
CA GLU A 174 2.04 -11.47 19.20
C GLU A 174 1.53 -10.93 17.85
N LEU A 175 1.22 -11.85 16.92
CA LEU A 175 0.85 -11.51 15.56
C LEU A 175 -0.63 -11.76 15.32
N TRP A 176 -1.34 -10.78 14.76
CA TRP A 176 -2.66 -10.99 14.21
C TRP A 176 -2.58 -11.89 12.96
N ARG A 177 -3.57 -12.78 12.77
CA ARG A 177 -3.51 -13.81 11.72
C ARG A 177 -4.08 -13.34 10.37
N GLY A 178 -3.83 -12.09 9.98
CA GLY A 178 -4.19 -11.57 8.66
C GLY A 178 -3.08 -11.81 7.63
N THR A 179 -3.46 -11.86 6.36
CA THR A 179 -2.54 -11.99 5.21
C THR A 179 -3.01 -11.18 4.03
N CYS A 180 -2.07 -10.70 3.22
CA CYS A 180 -2.38 -10.13 1.91
C CYS A 180 -2.59 -11.26 0.90
N TYR A 181 -3.81 -11.36 0.34
CA TYR A 181 -4.15 -12.45 -0.58
C TYR A 181 -3.24 -12.47 -1.83
N VAL A 182 -2.76 -11.31 -2.28
CA VAL A 182 -1.83 -11.22 -3.43
C VAL A 182 -0.48 -11.84 -3.11
N HIS A 183 0.10 -11.49 -1.96
CA HIS A 183 1.45 -11.91 -1.62
C HIS A 183 1.55 -13.36 -1.11
N VAL A 184 0.45 -13.94 -0.61
CA VAL A 184 0.44 -15.36 -0.23
C VAL A 184 0.23 -16.32 -1.40
N GLU A 185 -0.17 -15.80 -2.57
CA GLU A 185 -0.25 -16.60 -3.81
C GLU A 185 1.12 -16.96 -4.39
N PHE A 186 2.16 -16.22 -4.05
CA PHE A 186 3.53 -16.62 -4.42
C PHE A 186 3.94 -17.86 -3.63
N THR A 187 4.35 -18.90 -4.33
CA THR A 187 4.83 -20.16 -3.71
C THR A 187 6.31 -20.34 -3.92
N ALA A 188 6.97 -21.04 -2.98
CA ALA A 188 8.39 -21.39 -3.14
C ALA A 188 8.65 -22.19 -4.42
N ARG A 189 7.68 -22.99 -4.86
CA ARG A 189 7.77 -23.80 -6.10
C ARG A 189 7.82 -22.89 -7.33
N SER A 190 6.86 -21.97 -7.46
CA SER A 190 6.80 -21.03 -8.59
C SER A 190 8.04 -20.14 -8.63
N ILE A 191 8.52 -19.70 -7.47
CA ILE A 191 9.69 -18.83 -7.37
C ILE A 191 11.00 -19.58 -7.70
N ARG A 192 11.18 -20.83 -7.28
CA ARG A 192 12.34 -21.63 -7.71
C ARG A 192 12.35 -21.82 -9.23
N LYS A 193 11.19 -22.15 -9.82
CA LYS A 193 11.07 -22.34 -11.27
C LYS A 193 11.47 -21.08 -12.06
N ILE A 194 11.04 -19.89 -11.65
CA ILE A 194 11.42 -18.65 -12.35
C ILE A 194 12.90 -18.33 -12.18
N ARG A 195 13.51 -18.62 -11.02
CA ARG A 195 14.96 -18.47 -10.80
C ARG A 195 15.79 -19.39 -11.71
N GLU A 196 15.33 -20.63 -11.93
CA GLU A 196 15.99 -21.59 -12.84
C GLU A 196 15.93 -21.10 -14.29
N GLN A 197 14.85 -20.43 -14.70
CA GLN A 197 14.68 -19.85 -16.02
C GLN A 197 15.53 -18.58 -16.24
N HIS A 198 15.88 -17.88 -15.17
CA HIS A 198 16.67 -16.65 -15.20
C HIS A 198 17.89 -16.74 -14.27
N PRO A 199 18.88 -17.60 -14.61
CA PRO A 199 20.04 -17.80 -13.77
C PRO A 199 20.85 -16.51 -13.64
N GLY A 200 21.19 -16.15 -12.40
CA GLY A 200 21.94 -14.92 -12.09
C GLY A 200 21.09 -13.64 -11.97
N ALA A 201 19.80 -13.68 -12.26
CA ALA A 201 18.90 -12.57 -11.98
C ALA A 201 18.62 -12.48 -10.47
N PRO A 202 18.94 -11.35 -9.80
CA PRO A 202 18.58 -11.18 -8.40
C PRO A 202 17.06 -11.12 -8.25
N LEU A 203 16.57 -11.67 -7.14
CA LEU A 203 15.17 -11.72 -6.77
C LEU A 203 14.89 -10.82 -5.59
N VAL A 204 13.99 -9.87 -5.76
CA VAL A 204 13.53 -8.99 -4.68
C VAL A 204 12.07 -9.27 -4.36
N ALA A 205 11.75 -9.46 -3.07
CA ALA A 205 10.41 -9.81 -2.61
C ALA A 205 9.86 -8.78 -1.60
N HIS A 206 8.53 -8.65 -1.59
CA HIS A 206 7.85 -7.87 -0.57
C HIS A 206 7.75 -8.64 0.75
N PRO A 207 7.88 -8.00 1.93
CA PRO A 207 7.84 -8.69 3.22
C PRO A 207 6.48 -9.32 3.58
N GLU A 208 5.39 -8.95 2.90
CA GLU A 208 4.10 -9.63 3.01
C GLU A 208 4.09 -11.05 2.40
N CYS A 209 5.11 -11.42 1.62
CA CYS A 209 5.26 -12.78 1.12
C CYS A 209 5.49 -13.76 2.27
N ILE A 210 5.04 -15.01 2.09
CA ILE A 210 5.27 -16.09 3.06
C ILE A 210 6.78 -16.34 3.27
N ALA A 211 7.16 -16.83 4.45
CA ALA A 211 8.56 -17.04 4.80
C ALA A 211 9.32 -17.90 3.76
N ALA A 212 8.70 -18.95 3.23
CA ALA A 212 9.30 -19.81 2.22
C ALA A 212 9.67 -19.10 0.91
N VAL A 213 8.98 -18.01 0.57
CA VAL A 213 9.30 -17.14 -0.58
C VAL A 213 10.38 -16.14 -0.19
N ARG A 214 10.26 -15.49 0.97
CA ARG A 214 11.27 -14.54 1.48
C ARG A 214 12.65 -15.17 1.60
N MET A 215 12.74 -16.43 2.04
CA MET A 215 14.00 -17.20 2.12
C MET A 215 14.67 -17.45 0.76
N LEU A 216 13.96 -17.34 -0.33
CA LEU A 216 14.49 -17.47 -1.69
C LEU A 216 14.91 -16.11 -2.30
N ALA A 217 14.58 -15.01 -1.65
CA ALA A 217 14.88 -13.68 -2.14
C ALA A 217 16.32 -13.26 -1.79
N ASP A 218 16.95 -12.53 -2.71
CA ASP A 218 18.25 -11.92 -2.48
C ASP A 218 18.08 -10.61 -1.67
N GLU A 219 16.89 -9.95 -1.80
CA GLU A 219 16.50 -8.82 -0.97
C GLU A 219 15.01 -8.93 -0.62
N VAL A 220 14.65 -8.56 0.63
CA VAL A 220 13.27 -8.45 1.10
C VAL A 220 13.06 -7.02 1.59
N CYS A 221 12.20 -6.26 0.91
CA CYS A 221 12.02 -4.84 1.22
C CYS A 221 10.67 -4.28 0.74
N SER A 222 10.36 -3.02 1.16
CA SER A 222 9.19 -2.27 0.68
C SER A 222 9.34 -1.87 -0.79
N THR A 223 8.24 -1.46 -1.43
CA THR A 223 8.25 -1.08 -2.85
C THR A 223 9.17 0.11 -3.14
N GLU A 224 9.33 1.09 -2.25
CA GLU A 224 10.30 2.18 -2.44
C GLU A 224 11.74 1.67 -2.38
N LYS A 225 12.05 0.79 -1.45
CA LYS A 225 13.37 0.16 -1.39
C LYS A 225 13.62 -0.77 -2.57
N MET A 226 12.58 -1.39 -3.16
CA MET A 226 12.72 -2.14 -4.42
C MET A 226 13.18 -1.25 -5.57
N VAL A 227 12.63 -0.02 -5.68
CA VAL A 227 13.10 0.95 -6.69
C VAL A 227 14.59 1.25 -6.49
N THR A 228 15.00 1.52 -5.25
CA THR A 228 16.40 1.79 -4.92
C THR A 228 17.30 0.59 -5.24
N PHE A 229 16.93 -0.61 -4.78
CA PHE A 229 17.64 -1.84 -5.09
C PHE A 229 17.79 -2.07 -6.59
N CYS A 230 16.71 -1.89 -7.35
CA CYS A 230 16.73 -2.04 -8.79
C CYS A 230 17.60 -0.99 -9.49
N LYS A 231 17.69 0.23 -8.98
CA LYS A 231 18.58 1.29 -9.51
C LYS A 231 20.06 0.95 -9.27
N GLU A 232 20.38 0.47 -8.08
CA GLU A 232 21.74 0.21 -7.64
C GLU A 232 22.28 -1.14 -8.12
N SER A 233 21.44 -2.13 -8.35
CA SER A 233 21.83 -3.46 -8.84
C SER A 233 22.56 -3.37 -10.18
N PRO A 234 23.72 -4.02 -10.37
CA PRO A 234 24.38 -4.10 -11.67
C PRO A 234 23.67 -5.04 -12.67
N ALA A 235 22.74 -5.87 -12.20
CA ALA A 235 22.03 -6.84 -13.02
C ALA A 235 21.09 -6.13 -14.00
N ARG A 236 21.02 -6.67 -15.23
CA ARG A 236 20.06 -6.22 -16.24
C ARG A 236 18.68 -6.83 -16.01
N ASP A 237 18.63 -8.10 -15.67
CA ASP A 237 17.41 -8.85 -15.41
C ASP A 237 17.21 -8.95 -13.88
N ILE A 238 16.01 -8.59 -13.38
CA ILE A 238 15.67 -8.61 -11.96
C ILE A 238 14.27 -9.22 -11.81
N ILE A 239 14.15 -10.21 -10.93
CA ILE A 239 12.86 -10.85 -10.62
C ILE A 239 12.17 -10.06 -9.50
N ILE A 240 10.94 -9.61 -9.76
CA ILE A 240 10.14 -8.77 -8.86
C ILE A 240 8.98 -9.58 -8.30
N VAL A 241 9.02 -9.88 -7.00
CA VAL A 241 8.00 -10.68 -6.30
C VAL A 241 7.14 -9.78 -5.43
N THR A 242 6.25 -9.07 -6.10
CA THR A 242 5.18 -8.25 -5.53
C THR A 242 4.08 -8.05 -6.58
N GLU A 243 3.11 -7.21 -6.30
CA GLU A 243 1.99 -6.89 -7.21
C GLU A 243 2.47 -6.28 -8.53
N ALA A 244 1.88 -6.71 -9.63
CA ALA A 244 2.36 -6.46 -11.00
C ALA A 244 2.38 -4.97 -11.40
N GLY A 245 1.54 -4.11 -10.82
CA GLY A 245 1.55 -2.66 -11.08
C GLY A 245 2.89 -2.00 -10.80
N MET A 246 3.68 -2.59 -9.87
CA MET A 246 5.05 -2.12 -9.58
C MET A 246 5.96 -2.14 -10.81
N LEU A 247 5.76 -3.07 -11.73
CA LEU A 247 6.59 -3.21 -12.92
C LEU A 247 6.49 -2.00 -13.85
N HIS A 248 5.32 -1.36 -13.92
CA HIS A 248 5.15 -0.16 -14.74
C HIS A 248 6.05 0.97 -14.21
N ARG A 249 6.00 1.24 -12.90
CA ARG A 249 6.85 2.24 -12.27
C ARG A 249 8.33 1.94 -12.48
N LEU A 250 8.77 0.69 -12.25
CA LEU A 250 10.17 0.28 -12.44
C LEU A 250 10.64 0.51 -13.87
N ARG A 251 9.84 0.11 -14.87
CA ARG A 251 10.20 0.30 -16.29
C ARG A 251 10.28 1.76 -16.68
N ARG A 252 9.42 2.60 -16.12
CA ARG A 252 9.43 4.05 -16.36
C ARG A 252 10.65 4.73 -15.72
N GLU A 253 10.99 4.37 -14.48
CA GLU A 253 12.08 5.03 -13.73
C GLU A 253 13.46 4.47 -14.05
N ILE A 254 13.55 3.23 -14.54
CA ILE A 254 14.83 2.52 -14.78
C ILE A 254 14.81 1.91 -16.19
N PRO A 255 14.80 2.75 -17.24
CA PRO A 255 14.84 2.25 -18.61
C PRO A 255 16.17 1.50 -18.86
N GLY A 256 16.11 0.42 -19.61
CA GLY A 256 17.28 -0.41 -19.93
C GLY A 256 17.47 -1.64 -19.04
N LYS A 257 16.68 -1.81 -17.98
CA LYS A 257 16.58 -3.07 -17.23
C LYS A 257 15.32 -3.85 -17.58
N ASN A 258 15.40 -5.16 -17.44
CA ASN A 258 14.28 -6.07 -17.66
C ASN A 258 13.76 -6.55 -16.31
N PHE A 259 12.50 -6.23 -16.02
CA PHE A 259 11.82 -6.62 -14.77
C PHE A 259 10.89 -7.79 -15.06
N ILE A 260 11.22 -8.93 -14.45
CA ILE A 260 10.54 -10.21 -14.61
C ILE A 260 9.54 -10.35 -13.47
N PRO A 261 8.23 -10.47 -13.73
CA PRO A 261 7.26 -10.66 -12.67
C PRO A 261 7.44 -12.00 -11.97
N GLY A 262 7.31 -12.02 -10.65
CA GLY A 262 7.14 -13.26 -9.89
C GLY A 262 5.84 -13.95 -10.30
N PRO A 263 5.87 -15.24 -10.72
CA PRO A 263 4.67 -15.96 -11.07
C PRO A 263 3.96 -16.52 -9.83
N THR A 264 2.65 -16.63 -9.93
CA THR A 264 1.84 -17.48 -9.04
C THR A 264 1.65 -18.87 -9.68
N GLU A 265 0.94 -19.76 -9.01
CA GLU A 265 0.62 -21.07 -9.62
C GLU A 265 -0.37 -20.97 -10.77
N HIS A 266 -1.16 -19.91 -10.80
CA HIS A 266 -2.28 -19.74 -11.73
C HIS A 266 -2.10 -18.61 -12.74
N CYS A 267 -1.12 -17.73 -12.52
CA CYS A 267 -0.88 -16.56 -13.36
C CYS A 267 0.61 -16.24 -13.49
N ALA A 268 1.00 -15.67 -14.62
CA ALA A 268 2.36 -15.16 -14.82
C ALA A 268 2.72 -13.96 -13.91
N CYS A 269 1.74 -13.35 -13.26
CA CYS A 269 1.89 -12.22 -12.32
C CYS A 269 0.80 -12.26 -11.26
N ALA A 270 0.99 -11.54 -10.16
CA ALA A 270 -0.01 -11.36 -9.13
C ALA A 270 -0.60 -9.94 -9.19
N GLU A 271 -1.91 -9.83 -9.22
CA GLU A 271 -2.63 -8.56 -9.29
C GLU A 271 -3.59 -8.37 -8.13
N CYS A 272 -3.62 -7.16 -7.58
CA CYS A 272 -4.58 -6.78 -6.57
C CYS A 272 -5.88 -6.28 -7.22
N ARG A 273 -6.94 -7.10 -7.19
CA ARG A 273 -8.26 -6.75 -7.73
C ARG A 273 -8.78 -5.40 -7.20
N PHE A 274 -8.55 -5.10 -5.94
CA PHE A 274 -9.01 -3.86 -5.32
C PHE A 274 -8.29 -2.62 -5.89
N MET A 275 -6.98 -2.72 -6.13
CA MET A 275 -6.22 -1.64 -6.78
C MET A 275 -6.67 -1.42 -8.23
N LYS A 276 -7.10 -2.48 -8.93
CA LYS A 276 -7.58 -2.43 -10.32
C LYS A 276 -9.03 -1.96 -10.45
N MET A 277 -9.75 -1.75 -9.34
CA MET A 277 -11.08 -1.12 -9.36
C MET A 277 -11.04 0.36 -9.71
N ASN A 278 -9.92 1.03 -9.45
CA ASN A 278 -9.68 2.40 -9.91
C ASN A 278 -9.37 2.37 -11.41
N THR A 279 -10.24 2.96 -12.21
CA THR A 279 -10.05 3.17 -13.66
C THR A 279 -9.87 4.65 -13.95
N LEU A 280 -9.34 4.96 -15.12
CA LEU A 280 -9.18 6.37 -15.53
C LEU A 280 -10.53 7.09 -15.60
N GLU A 281 -11.59 6.40 -16.07
CA GLU A 281 -12.94 6.93 -16.10
C GLU A 281 -13.50 7.24 -14.71
N LYS A 282 -13.31 6.31 -13.73
CA LYS A 282 -13.73 6.55 -12.35
C LYS A 282 -12.93 7.67 -11.70
N ALA A 283 -11.64 7.81 -12.01
CA ALA A 283 -10.81 8.91 -11.54
C ALA A 283 -11.29 10.25 -12.09
N PHE A 284 -11.64 10.31 -13.39
CA PHE A 284 -12.25 11.47 -14.02
C PHE A 284 -13.57 11.85 -13.35
N ASN A 285 -14.49 10.89 -13.20
CA ASN A 285 -15.79 11.11 -12.57
C ASN A 285 -15.64 11.61 -11.13
N ALA A 286 -14.74 10.95 -10.33
CA ALA A 286 -14.50 11.35 -8.95
C ALA A 286 -13.96 12.79 -8.84
N LEU A 287 -13.12 13.21 -9.75
CA LEU A 287 -12.56 14.56 -9.77
C LEU A 287 -13.58 15.61 -10.27
N ARG A 288 -14.42 15.24 -11.27
CA ARG A 288 -15.48 16.09 -11.79
C ARG A 288 -16.56 16.37 -10.74
N ASP A 289 -17.07 15.31 -10.12
CA ASP A 289 -18.21 15.34 -9.21
C ASP A 289 -17.79 15.60 -7.75
N LEU A 290 -16.48 15.46 -7.44
CA LEU A 290 -15.91 15.50 -6.09
C LEU A 290 -16.52 14.44 -5.16
N GLU A 291 -16.88 13.30 -5.74
CA GLU A 291 -17.50 12.14 -5.09
C GLU A 291 -16.93 10.84 -5.67
N PRO A 292 -16.92 9.76 -4.89
CA PRO A 292 -17.27 9.70 -3.48
C PRO A 292 -16.20 10.31 -2.56
N GLU A 293 -16.61 11.12 -1.58
CA GLU A 293 -15.71 11.69 -0.58
C GLU A 293 -15.55 10.74 0.62
N ILE A 294 -14.34 10.66 1.16
CA ILE A 294 -14.05 9.98 2.42
C ILE A 294 -14.47 10.86 3.59
N ILE A 295 -15.47 10.39 4.33
CA ILE A 295 -16.01 11.06 5.51
C ILE A 295 -15.73 10.22 6.75
N LEU A 296 -15.14 10.84 7.76
CA LEU A 296 -14.85 10.21 9.05
C LEU A 296 -15.47 11.04 10.19
N PRO A 297 -16.17 10.39 11.16
CA PRO A 297 -16.59 11.08 12.37
C PRO A 297 -15.39 11.68 13.10
N GLU A 298 -15.49 12.96 13.51
CA GLU A 298 -14.36 13.68 14.11
C GLU A 298 -13.74 12.99 15.33
N PRO A 299 -14.49 12.39 16.27
CA PRO A 299 -13.88 11.67 17.38
C PRO A 299 -13.04 10.47 16.94
N LEU A 300 -13.44 9.77 15.87
CA LEU A 300 -12.68 8.67 15.29
C LEU A 300 -11.43 9.18 14.58
N ARG A 301 -11.59 10.21 13.74
CA ARG A 301 -10.50 10.84 13.00
C ARG A 301 -9.38 11.30 13.94
N ALA A 302 -9.74 12.08 14.97
CA ALA A 302 -8.78 12.63 15.93
C ALA A 302 -8.00 11.53 16.68
N ARG A 303 -8.67 10.45 17.05
CA ARG A 303 -8.01 9.30 17.69
C ARG A 303 -7.06 8.56 16.73
N ALA A 304 -7.47 8.38 15.48
CA ALA A 304 -6.66 7.69 14.47
C ALA A 304 -5.45 8.52 14.00
N GLU A 305 -5.49 9.84 14.16
CA GLU A 305 -4.41 10.74 13.81
C GLU A 305 -3.16 10.55 14.69
N LEU A 306 -3.33 10.31 15.99
CA LEU A 306 -2.23 10.21 16.95
C LEU A 306 -1.19 9.14 16.58
N PRO A 307 -1.58 7.86 16.32
CA PRO A 307 -0.62 6.83 15.93
C PRO A 307 0.01 7.06 14.56
N ILE A 308 -0.68 7.74 13.63
CA ILE A 308 -0.11 8.12 12.33
C ILE A 308 0.96 9.21 12.54
N ARG A 309 0.68 10.26 13.32
CA ARG A 309 1.67 11.30 13.63
C ARG A 309 2.90 10.70 14.29
N ARG A 310 2.72 9.80 15.25
CA ARG A 310 3.83 9.09 15.90
C ARG A 310 4.67 8.30 14.89
N MET A 311 4.04 7.63 13.94
CA MET A 311 4.76 6.97 12.84
C MET A 311 5.60 7.98 12.05
N LEU A 312 5.02 9.09 11.63
CA LEU A 312 5.72 10.10 10.82
C LEU A 312 6.90 10.74 11.58
N GLU A 313 6.76 10.97 12.89
CA GLU A 313 7.83 11.47 13.76
C GLU A 313 8.97 10.46 13.90
N LEU A 314 8.65 9.21 14.20
CA LEU A 314 9.64 8.14 14.36
C LEU A 314 10.33 7.76 13.03
N SER A 315 9.76 8.12 11.89
CA SER A 315 10.31 7.77 10.56
C SER A 315 11.30 8.80 10.01
N ARG A 316 11.40 9.96 10.63
CA ARG A 316 12.35 11.04 10.26
C ARG A 316 13.82 10.70 10.48
#